data_36ef463dc95ef3818c34a010dd7bce0f
#
_entry.id   36ef463dc95ef3818c34a010dd7bce0f
#
_cell.length_a   1.000
_cell.length_b   1.000
_cell.length_c   1.000
_cell.angle_alpha   90.00
_cell.angle_beta   90.00
_cell.angle_gamma   90.00
#
_symmetry.space_group_name_H-M   'P 1'
#
loop_
_entity.id
_entity.type
_entity.pdbx_description
1 polymer ?
#
loop_
_entity_poly.entity_id
_entity_poly.type
_entity_poly.pdbx_seq_one_letter_code
_entity_poly.pdbx_strand_id
1 'polypeptide(L)'
;IGLGIPAEPLFRSGLLVANPCKKAIEGFEEVKPMVFAGVYPIETEDFEQLRASLEKLQLNDASLTFQPESSVALGFGFRCGFLGLLHMEIVQERLDREFNMNVITTVPNVSYNIYDKHGEMKEVHNPAGMPDQTEIDHIEEPYIRASIITRTEYIGNIMTLCLGKRGELVKQEYVSGDRVELYYDMPLAEIVIDFYDKLKSISKGYASFDYHPIGFRPSKLVKLDILLNGEPVDALSTLTHVDNSVYFGRRMCEKLKELLPRQQFDIAIQAAIGAKIIARETVKQVRKDVTAKCYGGDISRKRKLLEKQKRGKKRMKEIGNVQVPQKAFLAVLKLD
;
A
#
# COMPACT_ATOMS: atom_id res chain seq x y z
N ILE A 1 -0.72 27.09 -26.50
CA ILE A 1 0.68 26.64 -26.56
C ILE A 1 0.61 25.12 -26.69
N GLY A 2 0.76 24.62 -27.91
CA GLY A 2 0.80 23.19 -28.13
C GLY A 2 2.08 22.61 -27.55
N LEU A 3 2.04 22.21 -26.30
CA LEU A 3 3.14 21.52 -25.63
C LEU A 3 3.28 20.05 -26.10
N GLY A 4 2.87 19.78 -27.34
CA GLY A 4 2.87 18.43 -27.86
C GLY A 4 1.89 17.49 -27.19
N ILE A 5 1.07 18.01 -26.31
CA ILE A 5 0.00 17.29 -25.63
C ILE A 5 -1.15 17.10 -26.62
N PRO A 6 -1.76 15.92 -26.71
CA PRO A 6 -2.94 15.69 -27.54
C PRO A 6 -4.02 16.76 -27.32
N ALA A 7 -4.86 17.01 -28.32
CA ALA A 7 -5.87 18.10 -28.30
C ALA A 7 -6.76 18.10 -27.03
N GLU A 8 -7.01 16.97 -26.41
CA GLU A 8 -7.81 16.85 -25.20
C GLU A 8 -7.28 17.66 -23.99
N PRO A 9 -5.98 17.67 -23.66
CA PRO A 9 -5.45 18.53 -22.59
C PRO A 9 -5.58 20.01 -22.86
N LEU A 10 -5.58 20.46 -24.13
CA LEU A 10 -5.79 21.85 -24.47
C LEU A 10 -7.19 22.36 -24.09
N PHE A 11 -8.20 21.51 -24.20
CA PHE A 11 -9.55 21.83 -23.74
C PHE A 11 -9.66 21.81 -22.21
N ARG A 12 -8.93 20.91 -21.55
CA ARG A 12 -8.92 20.81 -20.09
C ARG A 12 -8.23 22.00 -19.41
N SER A 13 -7.19 22.57 -20.03
CA SER A 13 -6.52 23.75 -19.49
C SER A 13 -7.27 25.07 -19.72
N GLY A 14 -8.38 25.05 -20.44
CA GLY A 14 -9.15 26.27 -20.78
C GLY A 14 -8.41 27.26 -21.70
N LEU A 15 -7.27 26.90 -22.26
CA LEU A 15 -6.49 27.68 -23.18
C LEU A 15 -7.08 27.58 -24.59
N LEU A 16 -7.82 28.62 -24.98
CA LEU A 16 -8.26 28.80 -26.37
C LEU A 16 -7.14 29.47 -27.17
N VAL A 17 -6.53 28.74 -28.09
CA VAL A 17 -5.54 29.27 -29.03
C VAL A 17 -6.16 29.35 -30.44
N ALA A 18 -6.02 30.49 -31.06
CA ALA A 18 -6.55 30.71 -32.40
C ALA A 18 -5.93 29.76 -33.45
N ASN A 19 -4.66 29.39 -33.26
CA ASN A 19 -3.94 28.44 -34.11
C ASN A 19 -3.26 27.36 -33.23
N PRO A 20 -3.91 26.22 -32.99
CA PRO A 20 -3.31 25.16 -32.24
C PRO A 20 -2.09 24.58 -32.98
N CYS A 21 -1.02 24.32 -32.24
CA CYS A 21 0.18 23.72 -32.80
C CYS A 21 -0.16 22.31 -33.30
N LYS A 22 0.17 22.01 -34.56
CA LYS A 22 -0.11 20.71 -35.19
C LYS A 22 0.93 19.62 -34.89
N LYS A 23 2.10 20.02 -34.39
CA LYS A 23 3.17 19.09 -34.01
C LYS A 23 3.48 19.20 -32.53
N ALA A 24 3.64 18.09 -31.90
CA ALA A 24 4.14 17.97 -30.54
C ALA A 24 5.57 18.56 -30.46
N ILE A 25 5.91 19.19 -29.35
CA ILE A 25 7.28 19.57 -29.05
C ILE A 25 8.06 18.24 -28.82
N GLU A 26 9.12 18.07 -29.60
CA GLU A 26 9.99 16.88 -29.48
C GLU A 26 10.74 16.91 -28.14
N GLY A 27 10.95 15.72 -27.53
CA GLY A 27 11.65 15.58 -26.26
C GLY A 27 10.80 15.74 -25.01
N PHE A 28 9.47 15.82 -25.14
CA PHE A 28 8.56 15.79 -24.00
C PHE A 28 8.24 14.34 -23.65
N GLU A 29 8.79 13.86 -22.55
CA GLU A 29 8.51 12.51 -22.04
C GLU A 29 7.29 12.52 -21.11
N GLU A 30 6.36 11.58 -21.32
CA GLU A 30 5.26 11.37 -20.39
C GLU A 30 5.80 10.71 -19.11
N VAL A 31 5.55 11.35 -17.99
CA VAL A 31 5.91 10.79 -16.68
C VAL A 31 4.93 9.70 -16.32
N LYS A 32 5.40 8.46 -16.29
CA LYS A 32 4.58 7.30 -15.93
C LYS A 32 4.49 7.14 -14.42
N PRO A 33 3.31 6.82 -13.87
CA PRO A 33 3.18 6.50 -12.46
C PRO A 33 3.96 5.24 -12.12
N MET A 34 4.58 5.22 -10.95
CA MET A 34 5.38 4.11 -10.45
C MET A 34 4.72 3.38 -9.29
N VAL A 35 3.83 4.06 -8.59
CA VAL A 35 3.16 3.59 -7.38
C VAL A 35 1.66 3.68 -7.57
N PHE A 36 0.95 2.63 -7.20
CA PHE A 36 -0.49 2.53 -7.36
C PHE A 36 -1.15 2.27 -6.02
N ALA A 37 -2.21 3.02 -5.71
CA ALA A 37 -3.05 2.78 -4.54
C ALA A 37 -4.52 2.96 -4.88
N GLY A 38 -5.38 2.22 -4.20
CA GLY A 38 -6.81 2.45 -4.25
C GLY A 38 -7.18 3.65 -3.39
N VAL A 39 -8.01 4.53 -3.90
CA VAL A 39 -8.55 5.71 -3.20
C VAL A 39 -10.07 5.56 -3.13
N TYR A 40 -10.61 5.49 -1.92
CA TYR A 40 -12.03 5.21 -1.67
C TYR A 40 -12.63 6.32 -0.83
N PRO A 41 -13.86 6.78 -1.13
CA PRO A 41 -14.55 7.72 -0.26
C PRO A 41 -14.96 7.02 1.04
N ILE A 42 -15.11 7.78 2.13
CA ILE A 42 -15.60 7.23 3.40
C ILE A 42 -17.07 6.83 3.27
N GLU A 43 -17.88 7.69 2.66
CA GLU A 43 -19.28 7.45 2.39
C GLU A 43 -19.46 7.02 0.93
N THR A 44 -20.19 5.95 0.70
CA THR A 44 -20.38 5.40 -0.67
C THR A 44 -21.07 6.40 -1.62
N GLU A 45 -21.87 7.31 -1.07
CA GLU A 45 -22.59 8.35 -1.81
C GLU A 45 -21.64 9.39 -2.42
N ASP A 46 -20.44 9.56 -1.87
CA ASP A 46 -19.44 10.54 -2.32
C ASP A 46 -18.61 10.08 -3.53
N PHE A 47 -18.90 8.91 -4.10
CA PHE A 47 -18.13 8.34 -5.22
C PHE A 47 -18.06 9.29 -6.44
N GLU A 48 -19.19 9.87 -6.85
CA GLU A 48 -19.22 10.81 -7.98
C GLU A 48 -18.53 12.13 -7.66
N GLN A 49 -18.58 12.59 -6.41
CA GLN A 49 -17.85 13.76 -5.97
C GLN A 49 -16.34 13.51 -5.96
N LEU A 50 -15.90 12.31 -5.54
CA LEU A 50 -14.50 11.90 -5.61
C LEU A 50 -14.02 11.87 -7.06
N ARG A 51 -14.81 11.31 -8.00
CA ARG A 51 -14.50 11.33 -9.43
C ARG A 51 -14.25 12.75 -9.92
N ALA A 52 -15.20 13.65 -9.70
CA ALA A 52 -15.10 15.04 -10.13
C ALA A 52 -13.89 15.76 -9.49
N SER A 53 -13.53 15.42 -8.27
CA SER A 53 -12.36 15.97 -7.59
C SER A 53 -11.05 15.48 -8.20
N LEU A 54 -10.94 14.18 -8.50
CA LEU A 54 -9.78 13.60 -9.19
C LEU A 54 -9.61 14.14 -10.60
N GLU A 55 -10.70 14.32 -11.36
CA GLU A 55 -10.67 14.97 -12.69
C GLU A 55 -10.12 16.39 -12.62
N LYS A 56 -10.54 17.17 -11.62
CA LYS A 56 -10.02 18.53 -11.41
C LYS A 56 -8.55 18.56 -11.01
N LEU A 57 -8.14 17.63 -10.15
CA LEU A 57 -6.72 17.49 -9.76
C LEU A 57 -5.85 17.15 -10.97
N GLN A 58 -6.31 16.23 -11.83
CA GLN A 58 -5.59 15.81 -13.03
C GLN A 58 -5.36 16.95 -14.03
N LEU A 59 -6.22 17.99 -14.04
CA LEU A 59 -6.01 19.18 -14.87
C LEU A 59 -4.71 19.91 -14.53
N ASN A 60 -4.30 19.88 -13.27
CA ASN A 60 -3.09 20.55 -12.79
C ASN A 60 -1.92 19.58 -12.58
N ASP A 61 -2.19 18.29 -12.58
CA ASP A 61 -1.22 17.25 -12.32
C ASP A 61 -1.36 16.14 -13.37
N ALA A 62 -0.61 16.27 -14.46
CA ALA A 62 -0.63 15.31 -15.56
C ALA A 62 -0.07 13.92 -15.19
N SER A 63 0.65 13.81 -14.07
CA SER A 63 1.22 12.54 -13.59
C SER A 63 0.21 11.70 -12.81
N LEU A 64 -0.88 12.30 -12.32
CA LEU A 64 -1.95 11.59 -11.66
C LEU A 64 -2.81 10.84 -12.68
N THR A 65 -2.84 9.52 -12.56
CA THR A 65 -3.75 8.67 -13.35
C THR A 65 -4.75 8.02 -12.42
N PHE A 66 -5.98 7.79 -12.88
CA PHE A 66 -6.96 7.07 -12.08
C PHE A 66 -7.94 6.28 -12.96
N GLN A 67 -8.39 5.14 -12.43
CA GLN A 67 -9.35 4.24 -13.07
C GLN A 67 -10.35 3.77 -12.01
N PRO A 68 -11.64 3.56 -12.38
CA PRO A 68 -12.62 3.01 -11.45
C PRO A 68 -12.18 1.64 -10.94
N GLU A 69 -12.34 1.42 -9.64
CA GLU A 69 -12.05 0.16 -8.97
C GLU A 69 -13.13 -0.14 -7.93
N SER A 70 -13.35 -1.41 -7.64
CA SER A 70 -14.21 -1.85 -6.55
C SER A 70 -13.46 -2.77 -5.59
N SER A 71 -13.69 -2.58 -4.31
CA SER A 71 -13.18 -3.42 -3.23
C SER A 71 -14.34 -4.03 -2.47
N VAL A 72 -14.23 -5.31 -2.11
CA VAL A 72 -15.24 -5.99 -1.30
C VAL A 72 -15.36 -5.35 0.09
N ALA A 73 -14.24 -4.86 0.63
CA ALA A 73 -14.17 -4.24 1.95
C ALA A 73 -14.54 -2.75 1.97
N LEU A 74 -14.22 -1.99 0.90
CA LEU A 74 -14.32 -0.52 0.86
C LEU A 74 -15.37 0.01 -0.13
N GLY A 75 -15.98 -0.86 -0.96
CA GLY A 75 -16.95 -0.47 -1.96
C GLY A 75 -16.33 0.09 -3.24
N PHE A 76 -16.98 1.09 -3.84
CA PHE A 76 -16.53 1.72 -5.09
C PHE A 76 -15.52 2.83 -4.80
N GLY A 77 -14.45 2.88 -5.61
CA GLY A 77 -13.39 3.86 -5.53
C GLY A 77 -12.60 3.95 -6.83
N PHE A 78 -11.36 4.42 -6.74
CA PHE A 78 -10.48 4.58 -7.88
C PHE A 78 -9.11 4.01 -7.59
N ARG A 79 -8.56 3.26 -8.54
CA ARG A 79 -7.14 2.92 -8.58
C ARG A 79 -6.38 4.11 -9.13
N CYS A 80 -5.59 4.77 -8.29
CA CYS A 80 -4.79 5.93 -8.67
C CYS A 80 -3.33 5.54 -8.83
N GLY A 81 -2.69 6.11 -9.86
CA GLY A 81 -1.26 6.01 -10.09
C GLY A 81 -0.55 7.30 -9.68
N PHE A 82 0.56 7.16 -8.98
CA PHE A 82 1.36 8.23 -8.39
C PHE A 82 2.83 8.08 -8.76
N LEU A 83 3.59 9.17 -8.70
CA LEU A 83 5.04 9.15 -8.89
C LEU A 83 5.78 8.49 -7.72
N GLY A 84 5.19 8.53 -6.54
CA GLY A 84 5.74 7.99 -5.31
C GLY A 84 4.84 8.26 -4.12
N LEU A 85 5.29 7.89 -2.92
CA LEU A 85 4.50 8.04 -1.69
C LEU A 85 4.20 9.51 -1.36
N LEU A 86 5.18 10.41 -1.49
CA LEU A 86 4.99 11.84 -1.25
C LEU A 86 3.93 12.43 -2.18
N HIS A 87 3.92 12.05 -3.45
CA HIS A 87 2.89 12.50 -4.39
C HIS A 87 1.51 12.01 -3.96
N MET A 88 1.38 10.75 -3.50
CA MET A 88 0.14 10.20 -2.96
C MET A 88 -0.34 11.00 -1.73
N GLU A 89 0.55 11.32 -0.79
CA GLU A 89 0.22 12.12 0.39
C GLU A 89 -0.24 13.55 0.02
N ILE A 90 0.41 14.18 -0.97
CA ILE A 90 0.03 15.51 -1.46
C ILE A 90 -1.37 15.45 -2.11
N VAL A 91 -1.64 14.46 -2.95
CA VAL A 91 -2.97 14.30 -3.57
C VAL A 91 -4.04 14.07 -2.52
N GLN A 92 -3.78 13.24 -1.51
CA GLN A 92 -4.69 13.01 -0.40
C GLN A 92 -4.98 14.28 0.40
N GLU A 93 -3.95 15.05 0.73
CA GLU A 93 -4.07 16.33 1.44
C GLU A 93 -4.85 17.37 0.61
N ARG A 94 -4.65 17.40 -0.71
CA ARG A 94 -5.41 18.26 -1.61
C ARG A 94 -6.87 17.87 -1.72
N LEU A 95 -7.18 16.56 -1.76
CA LEU A 95 -8.56 16.07 -1.71
C LEU A 95 -9.28 16.54 -0.44
N ASP A 96 -8.61 16.46 0.71
CA ASP A 96 -9.17 16.95 1.98
C ASP A 96 -9.35 18.46 1.99
N ARG A 97 -8.30 19.24 1.70
CA ARG A 97 -8.30 20.71 1.85
C ARG A 97 -9.05 21.46 0.75
N GLU A 98 -8.88 21.06 -0.52
CA GLU A 98 -9.46 21.78 -1.67
C GLU A 98 -10.90 21.33 -1.97
N PHE A 99 -11.22 20.06 -1.70
CA PHE A 99 -12.51 19.46 -2.06
C PHE A 99 -13.32 18.98 -0.85
N ASN A 100 -12.80 19.13 0.37
CA ASN A 100 -13.41 18.63 1.60
C ASN A 100 -13.79 17.15 1.50
N MET A 101 -12.92 16.37 0.83
CA MET A 101 -13.13 14.96 0.52
C MET A 101 -12.18 14.10 1.34
N ASN A 102 -12.70 13.48 2.40
CA ASN A 102 -11.96 12.51 3.19
C ASN A 102 -11.95 11.16 2.48
N VAL A 103 -10.76 10.62 2.25
CA VAL A 103 -10.58 9.37 1.52
C VAL A 103 -9.80 8.33 2.32
N ILE A 104 -10.06 7.07 2.03
CA ILE A 104 -9.29 5.92 2.52
C ILE A 104 -8.35 5.50 1.39
N THR A 105 -7.05 5.45 1.66
CA THR A 105 -6.06 4.93 0.72
C THR A 105 -5.64 3.51 1.12
N THR A 106 -5.53 2.62 0.14
CA THR A 106 -4.99 1.28 0.36
C THR A 106 -3.47 1.30 0.42
N VAL A 107 -2.86 0.16 0.78
CA VAL A 107 -1.40 -0.01 0.74
C VAL A 107 -0.89 0.29 -0.68
N PRO A 108 0.09 1.20 -0.85
CA PRO A 108 0.69 1.45 -2.14
C PRO A 108 1.43 0.22 -2.65
N ASN A 109 1.22 -0.09 -3.92
CA ASN A 109 1.87 -1.17 -4.62
C ASN A 109 2.52 -0.65 -5.89
N VAL A 110 3.51 -1.39 -6.38
CA VAL A 110 4.10 -1.18 -7.71
C VAL A 110 3.38 -2.04 -8.75
N SER A 111 3.63 -1.83 -10.03
CA SER A 111 3.14 -2.74 -11.07
C SER A 111 4.02 -3.99 -11.13
N TYR A 112 3.40 -5.14 -11.31
CA TYR A 112 4.06 -6.43 -11.46
C TYR A 112 3.67 -7.07 -12.77
N ASN A 113 4.62 -7.70 -13.44
CA ASN A 113 4.35 -8.55 -14.61
C ASN A 113 4.20 -9.99 -14.14
N ILE A 114 3.04 -10.57 -14.35
CA ILE A 114 2.77 -11.96 -14.01
C ILE A 114 2.71 -12.75 -15.30
N TYR A 115 3.51 -13.79 -15.39
CA TYR A 115 3.52 -14.72 -16.51
C TYR A 115 2.79 -16.00 -16.10
N ASP A 116 1.84 -16.41 -16.93
CA ASP A 116 1.16 -17.68 -16.75
C ASP A 116 1.96 -18.83 -17.39
N LYS A 117 1.52 -20.06 -17.16
CA LYS A 117 2.14 -21.27 -17.72
C LYS A 117 2.06 -21.37 -19.25
N HIS A 118 1.27 -20.53 -19.89
CA HIS A 118 1.12 -20.44 -21.34
C HIS A 118 2.04 -19.37 -21.95
N GLY A 119 2.73 -18.59 -21.10
CA GLY A 119 3.61 -17.50 -21.49
C GLY A 119 2.89 -16.18 -21.75
N GLU A 120 1.62 -16.06 -21.39
CA GLU A 120 0.89 -14.80 -21.46
C GLU A 120 1.30 -13.90 -20.28
N MET A 121 1.63 -12.64 -20.59
CA MET A 121 1.98 -11.63 -19.60
C MET A 121 0.76 -10.78 -19.23
N LYS A 122 0.51 -10.68 -17.94
CA LYS A 122 -0.52 -9.79 -17.40
C LYS A 122 0.10 -8.81 -16.42
N GLU A 123 -0.07 -7.52 -16.69
CA GLU A 123 0.32 -6.47 -15.74
C GLU A 123 -0.72 -6.35 -14.63
N VAL A 124 -0.24 -6.40 -13.38
CA VAL A 124 -1.10 -6.37 -12.18
C VAL A 124 -0.62 -5.27 -11.24
N HIS A 125 -1.50 -4.31 -10.98
CA HIS A 125 -1.27 -3.20 -10.02
C HIS A 125 -1.92 -3.44 -8.67
N ASN A 126 -2.88 -4.38 -8.60
CA ASN A 126 -3.63 -4.70 -7.39
C ASN A 126 -3.43 -6.18 -7.02
N PRO A 127 -2.89 -6.49 -5.82
CA PRO A 127 -2.76 -7.87 -5.36
C PRO A 127 -4.07 -8.67 -5.35
N ALA A 128 -5.23 -8.00 -5.18
CA ALA A 128 -6.54 -8.65 -5.24
C ALA A 128 -6.87 -9.22 -6.63
N GLY A 129 -6.35 -8.60 -7.70
CA GLY A 129 -6.52 -9.05 -9.09
C GLY A 129 -5.52 -10.12 -9.54
N MET A 130 -4.72 -10.66 -8.64
CA MET A 130 -3.73 -11.68 -8.93
C MET A 130 -4.41 -13.02 -9.27
N PRO A 131 -4.00 -13.72 -10.35
CA PRO A 131 -4.49 -15.07 -10.66
C PRO A 131 -4.07 -16.08 -9.59
N ASP A 132 -4.66 -17.26 -9.62
CA ASP A 132 -4.32 -18.32 -8.69
C ASP A 132 -2.85 -18.72 -8.80
N GLN A 133 -2.20 -18.98 -7.66
CA GLN A 133 -0.77 -19.32 -7.60
C GLN A 133 -0.41 -20.54 -8.45
N THR A 134 -1.38 -21.43 -8.70
CA THR A 134 -1.20 -22.62 -9.52
C THR A 134 -1.09 -22.33 -11.03
N GLU A 135 -1.59 -21.17 -11.48
CA GLU A 135 -1.57 -20.74 -12.88
C GLU A 135 -0.33 -19.92 -13.20
N ILE A 136 0.33 -19.38 -12.19
CA ILE A 136 1.52 -18.54 -12.33
C ILE A 136 2.76 -19.40 -12.59
N ASP A 137 3.53 -19.02 -13.61
CA ASP A 137 4.87 -19.55 -13.87
C ASP A 137 5.90 -18.75 -13.06
N HIS A 138 5.99 -17.44 -13.32
CA HIS A 138 6.86 -16.54 -12.55
C HIS A 138 6.28 -15.11 -12.48
N ILE A 139 6.83 -14.34 -11.57
CA ILE A 139 6.46 -12.94 -11.37
C ILE A 139 7.70 -12.09 -11.52
N GLU A 140 7.59 -11.02 -12.28
CA GLU A 140 8.62 -10.00 -12.39
C GLU A 140 8.22 -8.74 -11.64
N GLU A 141 9.18 -8.18 -10.91
CA GLU A 141 9.03 -6.90 -10.22
C GLU A 141 9.89 -5.81 -10.87
N PRO A 142 9.46 -4.55 -10.80
CA PRO A 142 10.23 -3.44 -11.34
C PRO A 142 11.48 -3.19 -10.50
N TYR A 143 12.62 -3.08 -11.18
CA TYR A 143 13.92 -2.74 -10.60
C TYR A 143 14.33 -1.34 -10.97
N ILE A 144 15.04 -0.72 -10.06
CA ILE A 144 15.63 0.61 -10.24
C ILE A 144 17.13 0.54 -10.02
N ARG A 145 17.84 1.45 -10.66
CA ARG A 145 19.21 1.80 -10.29
C ARG A 145 19.20 3.05 -9.46
N ALA A 146 19.55 2.87 -8.19
CA ALA A 146 19.67 3.94 -7.21
C ALA A 146 21.09 4.50 -7.18
N SER A 147 21.24 5.82 -7.16
CA SER A 147 22.48 6.54 -6.87
C SER A 147 22.35 7.21 -5.51
N ILE A 148 23.28 6.89 -4.60
CA ILE A 148 23.28 7.41 -3.24
C ILE A 148 24.62 8.13 -3.02
N ILE A 149 24.58 9.46 -2.94
CA ILE A 149 25.76 10.26 -2.61
C ILE A 149 25.78 10.53 -1.10
N THR A 150 26.87 10.18 -0.44
CA THR A 150 26.99 10.30 1.01
C THR A 150 28.45 10.56 1.43
N ARG A 151 28.67 10.73 2.75
CA ARG A 151 30.02 10.73 3.32
C ARG A 151 30.52 9.32 3.61
N THR A 152 31.83 9.15 3.60
CA THR A 152 32.48 7.86 3.82
C THR A 152 32.11 7.23 5.17
N GLU A 153 31.89 8.04 6.22
CA GLU A 153 31.50 7.56 7.55
C GLU A 153 30.14 6.83 7.60
N TYR A 154 29.24 7.08 6.62
CA TYR A 154 27.90 6.45 6.58
C TYR A 154 27.81 5.25 5.64
N ILE A 155 28.86 4.91 4.90
CA ILE A 155 28.87 3.81 3.91
C ILE A 155 28.36 2.51 4.55
N GLY A 156 28.91 2.09 5.68
CA GLY A 156 28.54 0.83 6.31
C GLY A 156 27.06 0.73 6.67
N ASN A 157 26.50 1.81 7.23
CA ASN A 157 25.08 1.85 7.60
C ASN A 157 24.18 1.82 6.38
N ILE A 158 24.54 2.55 5.31
CA ILE A 158 23.80 2.58 4.05
C ILE A 158 23.87 1.23 3.34
N MET A 159 25.04 0.59 3.30
CA MET A 159 25.18 -0.76 2.76
C MET A 159 24.27 -1.76 3.50
N THR A 160 24.24 -1.69 4.84
CA THR A 160 23.36 -2.56 5.65
C THR A 160 21.89 -2.31 5.32
N LEU A 161 21.47 -1.03 5.17
CA LEU A 161 20.12 -0.68 4.79
C LEU A 161 19.77 -1.23 3.39
N CYS A 162 20.64 -1.00 2.39
CA CYS A 162 20.39 -1.45 1.01
C CYS A 162 20.34 -2.98 0.90
N LEU A 163 21.25 -3.70 1.58
CA LEU A 163 21.24 -5.16 1.63
C LEU A 163 19.96 -5.69 2.29
N GLY A 164 19.50 -5.07 3.37
CA GLY A 164 18.21 -5.41 4.02
C GLY A 164 16.98 -5.17 3.13
N LYS A 165 17.13 -4.34 2.09
CA LYS A 165 16.13 -4.03 1.07
C LYS A 165 16.40 -4.74 -0.26
N ARG A 166 17.08 -5.87 -0.25
CA ARG A 166 17.44 -6.70 -1.42
C ARG A 166 18.25 -5.95 -2.48
N GLY A 167 18.96 -4.89 -2.09
CA GLY A 167 19.80 -4.11 -2.99
C GLY A 167 21.11 -4.82 -3.32
N GLU A 168 21.48 -4.81 -4.57
CA GLU A 168 22.74 -5.33 -5.10
C GLU A 168 23.69 -4.16 -5.41
N LEU A 169 24.87 -4.12 -4.78
CA LEU A 169 25.86 -3.08 -5.04
C LEU A 169 26.45 -3.29 -6.45
N VAL A 170 26.25 -2.32 -7.31
CA VAL A 170 26.77 -2.35 -8.70
C VAL A 170 28.14 -1.70 -8.76
N LYS A 171 28.28 -0.52 -8.12
CA LYS A 171 29.48 0.30 -8.20
C LYS A 171 29.60 1.21 -6.99
N GLN A 172 30.84 1.53 -6.61
CA GLN A 172 31.17 2.55 -5.62
C GLN A 172 32.22 3.49 -6.21
N GLU A 173 31.98 4.78 -6.15
CA GLU A 173 32.91 5.81 -6.68
C GLU A 173 33.16 6.88 -5.62
N TYR A 174 34.42 7.29 -5.50
CA TYR A 174 34.79 8.43 -4.67
C TYR A 174 34.75 9.70 -5.53
N VAL A 175 33.82 10.61 -5.20
CA VAL A 175 33.59 11.81 -6.02
C VAL A 175 34.59 12.91 -5.67
N SER A 176 34.70 13.26 -4.39
CA SER A 176 35.73 14.20 -3.92
C SER A 176 35.84 14.17 -2.41
N GLY A 177 37.08 14.27 -1.85
CA GLY A 177 37.32 14.35 -0.43
C GLY A 177 36.73 13.18 0.35
N ASP A 178 35.71 13.45 1.18
CA ASP A 178 35.03 12.49 2.02
C ASP A 178 33.70 11.99 1.41
N ARG A 179 33.40 12.34 0.15
CA ARG A 179 32.14 11.97 -0.52
C ARG A 179 32.31 10.76 -1.41
N VAL A 180 31.35 9.86 -1.30
CA VAL A 180 31.25 8.63 -2.08
C VAL A 180 29.85 8.54 -2.72
N GLU A 181 29.81 8.01 -3.93
CA GLU A 181 28.59 7.67 -4.65
C GLU A 181 28.47 6.14 -4.73
N LEU A 182 27.34 5.62 -4.29
CA LEU A 182 27.03 4.21 -4.25
C LEU A 182 25.90 3.94 -5.25
N TYR A 183 26.10 2.98 -6.15
CA TYR A 183 25.10 2.56 -7.13
C TYR A 183 24.57 1.19 -6.74
N TYR A 184 23.25 1.13 -6.55
CA TYR A 184 22.54 -0.10 -6.22
C TYR A 184 21.45 -0.42 -7.23
N ASP A 185 21.38 -1.67 -7.67
CA ASP A 185 20.18 -2.21 -8.30
C ASP A 185 19.28 -2.77 -7.20
N MET A 186 18.02 -2.31 -7.13
CA MET A 186 17.11 -2.74 -6.08
C MET A 186 15.65 -2.72 -6.53
N PRO A 187 14.80 -3.55 -5.93
CA PRO A 187 13.38 -3.57 -6.25
C PRO A 187 12.71 -2.26 -5.86
N LEU A 188 11.89 -1.71 -6.76
CA LEU A 188 11.15 -0.47 -6.49
C LEU A 188 10.23 -0.60 -5.28
N ALA A 189 9.59 -1.75 -5.09
CA ALA A 189 8.69 -2.00 -3.97
C ALA A 189 9.33 -1.80 -2.59
N GLU A 190 10.63 -2.06 -2.47
CA GLU A 190 11.35 -1.94 -1.19
C GLU A 190 11.70 -0.49 -0.81
N ILE A 191 11.65 0.43 -1.77
CA ILE A 191 11.98 1.84 -1.51
C ILE A 191 10.75 2.72 -1.31
N VAL A 192 9.57 2.27 -1.76
CA VAL A 192 8.34 3.09 -1.79
C VAL A 192 7.93 3.56 -0.39
N ILE A 193 8.06 2.72 0.64
CA ILE A 193 7.42 2.99 1.94
C ILE A 193 8.32 3.79 2.88
N ASP A 194 9.47 3.26 3.28
CA ASP A 194 10.25 3.80 4.42
C ASP A 194 11.74 4.04 4.11
N PHE A 195 12.18 3.67 2.92
CA PHE A 195 13.60 3.69 2.58
C PHE A 195 14.23 5.07 2.67
N TYR A 196 13.56 6.10 2.13
CA TYR A 196 14.07 7.47 2.12
C TYR A 196 14.23 8.04 3.54
N ASP A 197 13.23 7.82 4.39
CA ASP A 197 13.27 8.29 5.78
C ASP A 197 14.39 7.60 6.58
N LYS A 198 14.54 6.27 6.41
CA LYS A 198 15.62 5.51 7.00
C LYS A 198 16.98 5.97 6.49
N LEU A 199 17.12 6.18 5.18
CA LEU A 199 18.34 6.68 4.56
C LEU A 199 18.75 8.04 5.16
N LYS A 200 17.82 8.97 5.27
CA LYS A 200 18.04 10.29 5.87
C LYS A 200 18.40 10.18 7.35
N SER A 201 17.71 9.32 8.09
CA SER A 201 17.98 9.12 9.51
C SER A 201 19.41 8.58 9.76
N ILE A 202 19.81 7.49 9.08
CA ILE A 202 21.12 6.85 9.29
C ILE A 202 22.29 7.69 8.80
N SER A 203 22.05 8.56 7.82
CA SER A 203 23.05 9.48 7.26
C SER A 203 23.02 10.86 7.91
N LYS A 204 22.19 11.08 8.93
CA LYS A 204 21.97 12.39 9.57
C LYS A 204 21.63 13.50 8.55
N GLY A 205 20.93 13.16 7.48
CA GLY A 205 20.56 14.06 6.40
C GLY A 205 21.61 14.27 5.32
N TYR A 206 22.80 13.69 5.43
CA TYR A 206 23.89 13.89 4.48
C TYR A 206 23.79 13.05 3.20
N ALA A 207 22.93 12.01 3.17
CA ALA A 207 22.70 11.24 1.95
C ALA A 207 21.74 11.95 1.01
N SER A 208 22.09 12.03 -0.28
CA SER A 208 21.15 12.31 -1.36
C SER A 208 20.85 11.00 -2.10
N PHE A 209 19.64 10.90 -2.62
CA PHE A 209 19.11 9.72 -3.28
C PHE A 209 18.44 10.10 -4.57
N ASP A 210 18.85 9.48 -5.64
CA ASP A 210 18.24 9.55 -6.95
C ASP A 210 18.11 8.15 -7.54
N TYR A 211 17.16 7.91 -8.44
CA TYR A 211 16.98 6.62 -9.06
C TYR A 211 16.32 6.70 -10.43
N HIS A 212 16.57 5.69 -11.24
CA HIS A 212 15.90 5.52 -12.53
C HIS A 212 15.51 4.06 -12.75
N PRO A 213 14.40 3.78 -13.43
CA PRO A 213 13.96 2.43 -13.75
C PRO A 213 14.97 1.73 -14.67
N ILE A 214 15.23 0.45 -14.41
CA ILE A 214 16.11 -0.39 -15.23
C ILE A 214 15.39 -1.61 -15.80
N GLY A 215 14.04 -1.66 -15.70
CA GLY A 215 13.21 -2.74 -16.22
C GLY A 215 12.69 -3.66 -15.13
N PHE A 216 12.26 -4.83 -15.53
CA PHE A 216 11.68 -5.85 -14.65
C PHE A 216 12.65 -7.03 -14.50
N ARG A 217 12.64 -7.67 -13.33
CA ARG A 217 13.42 -8.87 -13.05
C ARG A 217 12.55 -9.92 -12.35
N PRO A 218 12.72 -11.22 -12.67
CA PRO A 218 12.04 -12.30 -11.99
C PRO A 218 12.34 -12.30 -10.49
N SER A 219 11.31 -12.49 -9.67
CA SER A 219 11.45 -12.51 -8.22
C SER A 219 10.47 -13.49 -7.56
N LYS A 220 10.88 -14.03 -6.40
CA LYS A 220 10.07 -14.97 -5.61
C LYS A 220 9.08 -14.22 -4.74
N LEU A 221 8.04 -13.70 -5.38
CA LEU A 221 6.98 -12.96 -4.69
C LEU A 221 5.82 -13.87 -4.32
N VAL A 222 5.17 -13.54 -3.20
CA VAL A 222 3.95 -14.20 -2.74
C VAL A 222 2.92 -13.15 -2.35
N LYS A 223 1.66 -13.48 -2.58
CA LYS A 223 0.54 -12.69 -2.11
C LYS A 223 0.34 -12.96 -0.62
N LEU A 224 0.39 -11.91 0.17
CA LEU A 224 0.09 -11.91 1.58
C LEU A 224 -1.30 -11.33 1.79
N ASP A 225 -2.23 -12.13 2.27
CA ASP A 225 -3.59 -11.73 2.59
C ASP A 225 -3.75 -11.56 4.10
N ILE A 226 -4.45 -10.51 4.50
CA ILE A 226 -4.86 -10.30 5.89
C ILE A 226 -6.32 -10.71 6.03
N LEU A 227 -6.57 -11.63 6.96
CA LEU A 227 -7.91 -12.10 7.26
C LEU A 227 -8.38 -11.57 8.62
N LEU A 228 -9.57 -11.05 8.68
CA LEU A 228 -10.25 -10.66 9.91
C LEU A 228 -11.41 -11.64 10.16
N ASN A 229 -11.32 -12.40 11.25
CA ASN A 229 -12.25 -13.47 11.58
C ASN A 229 -12.39 -14.58 10.51
N GLY A 230 -11.38 -14.73 9.65
CA GLY A 230 -11.36 -15.70 8.56
C GLY A 230 -11.78 -15.13 7.20
N GLU A 231 -12.24 -13.88 7.14
CA GLU A 231 -12.58 -13.19 5.89
C GLU A 231 -11.41 -12.34 5.41
N PRO A 232 -10.99 -12.45 4.15
CA PRO A 232 -9.90 -11.65 3.61
C PRO A 232 -10.32 -10.18 3.45
N VAL A 233 -9.39 -9.28 3.77
CA VAL A 233 -9.53 -7.84 3.55
C VAL A 233 -8.63 -7.46 2.38
N ASP A 234 -9.21 -7.35 1.20
CA ASP A 234 -8.53 -7.09 -0.07
C ASP A 234 -7.69 -5.80 -0.06
N ALA A 235 -8.18 -4.76 0.63
CA ALA A 235 -7.47 -3.49 0.78
C ALA A 235 -6.15 -3.59 1.58
N LEU A 236 -5.95 -4.67 2.34
CA LEU A 236 -4.73 -4.94 3.11
C LEU A 236 -3.86 -6.03 2.46
N SER A 237 -4.28 -6.58 1.33
CA SER A 237 -3.48 -7.55 0.58
C SER A 237 -2.27 -6.87 -0.06
N THR A 238 -1.11 -7.53 -0.02
CA THR A 238 0.13 -7.01 -0.60
C THR A 238 0.97 -8.13 -1.21
N LEU A 239 1.83 -7.78 -2.16
CA LEU A 239 2.86 -8.68 -2.68
C LEU A 239 4.16 -8.43 -1.91
N THR A 240 4.77 -9.50 -1.43
CA THR A 240 6.03 -9.43 -0.68
C THR A 240 6.95 -10.59 -1.07
N HIS A 241 8.26 -10.39 -0.89
CA HIS A 241 9.23 -11.45 -1.13
C HIS A 241 9.07 -12.58 -0.11
N VAL A 242 9.23 -13.83 -0.56
CA VAL A 242 9.04 -15.03 0.28
C VAL A 242 9.82 -14.95 1.59
N ASP A 243 11.08 -14.51 1.54
CA ASP A 243 11.96 -14.47 2.71
C ASP A 243 11.48 -13.47 3.78
N ASN A 244 10.85 -12.37 3.36
CA ASN A 244 10.34 -11.33 4.26
C ASN A 244 8.87 -11.55 4.66
N SER A 245 8.16 -12.45 4.00
CA SER A 245 6.71 -12.60 4.13
C SER A 245 6.23 -12.90 5.55
N VAL A 246 6.96 -13.77 6.27
CA VAL A 246 6.61 -14.16 7.65
C VAL A 246 6.83 -12.99 8.61
N TYR A 247 7.95 -12.28 8.47
CA TYR A 247 8.27 -11.12 9.30
C TYR A 247 7.25 -10.00 9.07
N PHE A 248 7.00 -9.67 7.81
CA PHE A 248 6.06 -8.63 7.42
C PHE A 248 4.63 -8.96 7.87
N GLY A 249 4.16 -10.19 7.63
CA GLY A 249 2.83 -10.63 8.07
C GLY A 249 2.64 -10.58 9.58
N ARG A 250 3.68 -10.92 10.37
CA ARG A 250 3.64 -10.80 11.83
C ARG A 250 3.51 -9.35 12.27
N ARG A 251 4.33 -8.46 11.73
CA ARG A 251 4.30 -7.02 12.03
C ARG A 251 2.95 -6.39 11.69
N MET A 252 2.39 -6.74 10.52
CA MET A 252 1.05 -6.31 10.15
C MET A 252 -0.01 -6.74 11.18
N CYS A 253 0.01 -8.01 11.59
CA CYS A 253 -0.94 -8.52 12.59
C CYS A 253 -0.79 -7.81 13.95
N GLU A 254 0.44 -7.58 14.41
CA GLU A 254 0.74 -6.84 15.65
C GLU A 254 0.24 -5.41 15.59
N LYS A 255 0.51 -4.70 14.48
CA LYS A 255 0.07 -3.31 14.30
C LYS A 255 -1.44 -3.18 14.21
N LEU A 256 -2.09 -4.06 13.46
CA LEU A 256 -3.55 -4.12 13.39
C LEU A 256 -4.19 -4.40 14.75
N LYS A 257 -3.59 -5.27 15.58
CA LYS A 257 -4.06 -5.53 16.93
C LYS A 257 -4.03 -4.30 17.84
N GLU A 258 -3.04 -3.43 17.68
CA GLU A 258 -2.94 -2.17 18.43
C GLU A 258 -4.01 -1.16 18.01
N LEU A 259 -4.34 -1.13 16.72
CA LEU A 259 -5.19 -0.11 16.12
C LEU A 259 -6.67 -0.47 16.09
N LEU A 260 -6.99 -1.76 16.01
CA LEU A 260 -8.38 -2.21 15.99
C LEU A 260 -9.01 -2.06 17.37
N PRO A 261 -10.15 -1.34 17.47
CA PRO A 261 -10.84 -1.17 18.74
C PRO A 261 -11.42 -2.50 19.22
N ARG A 262 -11.42 -2.72 20.53
CA ARG A 262 -12.07 -3.89 21.15
C ARG A 262 -13.57 -3.84 20.88
N GLN A 263 -14.10 -4.92 20.34
CA GLN A 263 -15.52 -5.10 20.06
C GLN A 263 -16.18 -6.07 21.07
N GLN A 264 -17.46 -6.37 20.89
CA GLN A 264 -18.23 -7.28 21.75
C GLN A 264 -17.81 -8.75 21.59
N PHE A 265 -17.00 -9.05 20.56
CA PHE A 265 -16.47 -10.39 20.25
C PHE A 265 -14.95 -10.30 19.99
N ASP A 266 -14.28 -11.44 20.07
CA ASP A 266 -12.85 -11.54 19.78
C ASP A 266 -12.64 -11.42 18.28
N ILE A 267 -11.72 -10.54 17.85
CA ILE A 267 -11.31 -10.38 16.45
C ILE A 267 -10.02 -11.18 16.25
N ALA A 268 -10.08 -12.21 15.42
CA ALA A 268 -8.89 -12.93 14.98
C ALA A 268 -8.29 -12.22 13.77
N ILE A 269 -7.05 -11.76 13.89
CA ILE A 269 -6.26 -11.17 12.82
C ILE A 269 -5.28 -12.24 12.36
N GLN A 270 -5.28 -12.57 11.08
CA GLN A 270 -4.42 -13.61 10.53
C GLN A 270 -3.75 -13.11 9.26
N ALA A 271 -2.47 -13.40 9.11
CA ALA A 271 -1.75 -13.22 7.85
C ALA A 271 -1.60 -14.59 7.19
N ALA A 272 -1.97 -14.69 5.92
CA ALA A 272 -1.96 -15.93 5.17
C ALA A 272 -1.28 -15.78 3.80
N ILE A 273 -0.65 -16.85 3.34
CA ILE A 273 -0.15 -17.01 1.98
C ILE A 273 -0.92 -18.17 1.36
N GLY A 274 -1.86 -17.88 0.46
CA GLY A 274 -2.83 -18.85 -0.01
C GLY A 274 -3.62 -19.45 1.17
N ALA A 275 -3.63 -20.76 1.30
CA ALA A 275 -4.34 -21.45 2.41
C ALA A 275 -3.54 -21.49 3.72
N LYS A 276 -2.24 -21.13 3.72
CA LYS A 276 -1.36 -21.25 4.87
C LYS A 276 -1.35 -19.99 5.72
N ILE A 277 -1.81 -20.08 6.97
CA ILE A 277 -1.67 -19.01 7.96
C ILE A 277 -0.25 -18.98 8.48
N ILE A 278 0.43 -17.82 8.35
CA ILE A 278 1.82 -17.61 8.76
C ILE A 278 1.96 -16.80 10.05
N ALA A 279 0.96 -15.98 10.37
CA ALA A 279 0.92 -15.23 11.62
C ALA A 279 -0.53 -15.09 12.11
N ARG A 280 -0.70 -14.97 13.42
CA ARG A 280 -2.02 -14.78 14.04
C ARG A 280 -1.92 -13.96 15.30
N GLU A 281 -2.80 -12.97 15.40
CA GLU A 281 -3.04 -12.16 16.59
C GLU A 281 -4.53 -12.12 16.93
N THR A 282 -4.86 -11.69 18.15
CA THR A 282 -6.26 -11.61 18.57
C THR A 282 -6.51 -10.36 19.39
N VAL A 283 -7.46 -9.54 18.95
CA VAL A 283 -8.01 -8.43 19.76
C VAL A 283 -9.09 -9.00 20.67
N LYS A 284 -8.82 -8.99 21.98
CA LYS A 284 -9.77 -9.52 22.96
C LYS A 284 -11.01 -8.64 23.07
N GLN A 285 -12.16 -9.28 23.17
CA GLN A 285 -13.46 -8.64 23.36
C GLN A 285 -13.55 -7.77 24.63
N VAL A 286 -14.46 -6.81 24.63
CA VAL A 286 -14.87 -6.13 25.85
C VAL A 286 -15.67 -7.12 26.71
N ARG A 287 -15.18 -7.44 27.90
CA ARG A 287 -15.87 -8.33 28.85
C ARG A 287 -16.81 -7.51 29.75
N LYS A 288 -18.10 -7.84 29.70
CA LYS A 288 -19.05 -7.42 30.72
C LYS A 288 -19.19 -8.54 31.73
N ASP A 289 -18.94 -8.26 32.99
CA ASP A 289 -19.16 -9.25 34.06
C ASP A 289 -20.69 -9.41 34.28
N VAL A 290 -21.24 -10.47 33.69
CA VAL A 290 -22.66 -10.80 33.81
C VAL A 290 -22.99 -11.49 35.13
N THR A 291 -21.95 -11.87 35.89
CA THR A 291 -22.09 -12.56 37.18
C THR A 291 -21.93 -11.64 38.38
N ALA A 292 -21.52 -10.38 38.19
CA ALA A 292 -21.29 -9.40 39.25
C ALA A 292 -22.51 -9.19 40.17
N LYS A 293 -23.75 -9.30 39.65
CA LYS A 293 -24.98 -9.16 40.41
C LYS A 293 -25.51 -10.48 40.98
N CYS A 294 -24.78 -11.60 40.83
CA CYS A 294 -25.17 -12.89 41.37
C CYS A 294 -24.57 -13.05 42.77
N TYR A 295 -25.22 -12.49 43.77
CA TYR A 295 -24.93 -12.72 45.18
C TYR A 295 -25.38 -14.13 45.56
N GLY A 296 -24.49 -14.92 46.22
CA GLY A 296 -24.78 -16.24 46.69
C GLY A 296 -24.28 -17.38 45.79
N GLY A 297 -24.19 -18.60 46.33
CA GLY A 297 -23.52 -19.74 45.77
C GLY A 297 -24.24 -20.48 44.62
N ASP A 298 -25.23 -19.91 43.93
CA ASP A 298 -25.93 -20.58 42.85
C ASP A 298 -25.01 -20.69 41.59
N ILE A 299 -24.23 -21.78 41.60
CA ILE A 299 -23.31 -22.16 40.52
C ILE A 299 -24.08 -22.40 39.21
N SER A 300 -25.27 -22.98 39.28
CA SER A 300 -26.10 -23.28 38.11
C SER A 300 -26.55 -22.03 37.38
N ARG A 301 -26.97 -20.99 38.11
CA ARG A 301 -27.38 -19.72 37.56
C ARG A 301 -26.22 -18.97 36.92
N LYS A 302 -25.04 -18.94 37.59
CA LYS A 302 -23.81 -18.36 37.03
C LYS A 302 -23.42 -19.04 35.73
N ARG A 303 -23.45 -20.37 35.67
CA ARG A 303 -23.16 -21.15 34.48
C ARG A 303 -24.11 -20.86 33.32
N LYS A 304 -25.42 -20.82 33.57
CA LYS A 304 -26.43 -20.46 32.57
C LYS A 304 -26.22 -19.05 31.98
N LEU A 305 -25.88 -18.06 32.82
CA LEU A 305 -25.60 -16.71 32.40
C LEU A 305 -24.35 -16.63 31.50
N LEU A 306 -23.28 -17.33 31.87
CA LEU A 306 -22.06 -17.42 31.07
C LEU A 306 -22.30 -18.13 29.73
N GLU A 307 -23.07 -19.20 29.71
CA GLU A 307 -23.45 -19.91 28.47
C GLU A 307 -24.33 -19.04 27.55
N LYS A 308 -25.28 -18.29 28.12
CA LYS A 308 -26.10 -17.32 27.36
C LYS A 308 -25.23 -16.22 26.76
N GLN A 309 -24.26 -15.70 27.53
CA GLN A 309 -23.31 -14.71 27.04
C GLN A 309 -22.44 -15.28 25.90
N LYS A 310 -21.92 -16.51 26.05
CA LYS A 310 -21.13 -17.20 25.03
C LYS A 310 -21.91 -17.40 23.71
N ARG A 311 -23.18 -17.82 23.80
CA ARG A 311 -24.09 -17.97 22.65
C ARG A 311 -24.38 -16.63 21.97
N GLY A 312 -24.67 -15.58 22.75
CA GLY A 312 -24.88 -14.23 22.21
C GLY A 312 -23.66 -13.69 21.46
N LYS A 313 -22.45 -13.89 22.02
CA LYS A 313 -21.20 -13.48 21.39
C LYS A 313 -20.89 -14.25 20.10
N LYS A 314 -21.22 -15.56 20.06
CA LYS A 314 -21.08 -16.35 18.84
C LYS A 314 -21.96 -15.81 17.70
N ARG A 315 -23.23 -15.49 18.01
CA ARG A 315 -24.14 -14.86 17.03
C ARG A 315 -23.66 -13.48 16.59
N MET A 316 -23.16 -12.64 17.49
CA MET A 316 -22.61 -11.33 17.13
C MET A 316 -21.40 -11.45 16.21
N LYS A 317 -20.56 -12.47 16.40
CA LYS A 317 -19.41 -12.73 15.52
C LYS A 317 -19.84 -13.19 14.11
N GLU A 318 -20.93 -13.93 14.01
CA GLU A 318 -21.47 -14.41 12.72
C GLU A 318 -22.19 -13.31 11.93
N ILE A 319 -22.68 -12.26 12.58
CA ILE A 319 -23.46 -11.17 11.95
C ILE A 319 -22.63 -9.88 11.80
N GLY A 320 -21.60 -9.70 12.65
CA GLY A 320 -20.85 -8.45 12.75
C GLY A 320 -19.66 -8.40 11.79
N ASN A 321 -19.71 -7.50 10.83
CA ASN A 321 -18.51 -7.12 10.07
C ASN A 321 -17.54 -6.37 10.97
N VAL A 322 -16.25 -6.68 10.85
CA VAL A 322 -15.21 -5.98 11.58
C VAL A 322 -14.96 -4.63 10.89
N GLN A 323 -15.31 -3.54 11.56
CA GLN A 323 -14.99 -2.21 11.07
C GLN A 323 -13.50 -1.95 11.27
N VAL A 324 -12.78 -1.74 10.17
CA VAL A 324 -11.37 -1.36 10.16
C VAL A 324 -11.30 0.17 10.13
N PRO A 325 -10.77 0.84 11.16
CA PRO A 325 -10.67 2.30 11.14
C PRO A 325 -9.65 2.75 10.08
N GLN A 326 -9.89 3.92 9.48
CA GLN A 326 -8.99 4.50 8.45
C GLN A 326 -7.53 4.55 8.90
N LYS A 327 -7.29 4.88 10.17
CA LYS A 327 -5.93 4.91 10.75
C LYS A 327 -5.21 3.56 10.67
N ALA A 328 -5.93 2.44 10.61
CA ALA A 328 -5.32 1.13 10.49
C ALA A 328 -4.74 0.89 9.10
N PHE A 329 -5.40 1.35 8.03
CA PHE A 329 -4.88 1.28 6.67
C PHE A 329 -3.60 2.11 6.51
N LEU A 330 -3.59 3.34 7.03
CA LEU A 330 -2.42 4.23 6.97
C LEU A 330 -1.25 3.75 7.83
N ALA A 331 -1.54 3.18 9.01
CA ALA A 331 -0.49 2.76 9.94
C ALA A 331 0.19 1.43 9.52
N VAL A 332 -0.49 0.61 8.73
CA VAL A 332 0.12 -0.58 8.10
C VAL A 332 1.18 -0.18 7.07
N LEU A 333 1.10 1.05 6.52
CA LEU A 333 2.12 1.60 5.62
C LEU A 333 3.44 1.94 6.33
N LYS A 334 3.39 2.24 7.62
CA LYS A 334 4.55 2.63 8.46
C LYS A 334 4.90 1.50 9.43
N LEU A 335 5.24 0.34 8.87
CA LEU A 335 5.81 -0.77 9.64
C LEU A 335 7.31 -0.49 9.84
N ASP A 336 7.68 0.00 11.04
CA ASP A 336 9.07 0.24 11.44
C ASP A 336 9.89 -1.06 11.55
#